data_7797f22a838d2786317a6d26ec7a9bd8
#
_entry.id   7797f22a838d2786317a6d26ec7a9bd8
#
_cell.length_a   1.000
_cell.length_b   1.000
_cell.length_c   1.000
_cell.angle_alpha   90.00
_cell.angle_beta   90.00
_cell.angle_gamma   90.00
#
_symmetry.space_group_name_H-M   'P 1'
#
loop_
_entity.id
_entity.type
_entity.pdbx_description
1 polymer ?
#
loop_
_entity_poly.entity_id
_entity_poly.type
_entity_poly.pdbx_seq_one_letter_code
_entity_poly.pdbx_strand_id
1 'polypeptide(L)'
;MEHYNYNGKEIIGIDHGFGNIKCRHVVFRSGVKAYDSEPAMTSDALFYEGKYYVIGEDHKGFVSDKSQDEDYYILTVAALAKELEFRHITECEAVLAVGLPIQWIGAQKEAFRKYLMRNELIEFRYHGQDYLVRIDDVQVFPQGFAGVVQRLGDFKGLNILADIGNGTMNTMLIKDGKPMSSRCYTDKLGVEQCIIRMSNELLAVSGFAMPYDVCEDFLRRGNADLAEKYTSVMRKAAEEYSDTILTKLREYEFNPEIMRLTVMGGGACILKHFWNDDGCRVQYIEDICATAKGYELLALNNLKRRDT
;
A
#
# COMPACT_ATOMS: atom_id res chain seq x y z
N MET A 1 21.31 9.00 -2.54
CA MET A 1 20.20 8.16 -1.99
C MET A 1 20.06 6.94 -2.88
N GLU A 2 19.98 5.74 -2.31
CA GLU A 2 19.94 4.52 -3.12
C GLU A 2 18.59 4.33 -3.81
N HIS A 3 18.59 4.33 -5.13
CA HIS A 3 17.52 3.80 -5.97
C HIS A 3 18.15 2.83 -6.97
N TYR A 4 17.33 2.00 -7.60
CA TYR A 4 17.85 1.02 -8.55
C TYR A 4 17.75 1.52 -9.98
N ASN A 5 18.88 1.44 -10.68
CA ASN A 5 19.00 1.62 -12.12
C ASN A 5 19.62 0.37 -12.72
N TYR A 6 19.17 -0.04 -13.89
CA TYR A 6 19.73 -1.20 -14.61
C TYR A 6 19.84 -0.89 -16.11
N ASN A 7 21.06 -0.91 -16.63
CA ASN A 7 21.38 -0.59 -18.02
C ASN A 7 20.79 0.76 -18.48
N GLY A 8 20.88 1.79 -17.64
CA GLY A 8 20.36 3.15 -17.92
C GLY A 8 18.86 3.33 -17.65
N LYS A 9 18.12 2.28 -17.28
CA LYS A 9 16.69 2.34 -16.98
C LYS A 9 16.45 2.50 -15.50
N GLU A 10 15.62 3.47 -15.12
CA GLU A 10 15.17 3.65 -13.75
C GLU A 10 14.19 2.52 -13.36
N ILE A 11 14.39 1.91 -12.21
CA ILE A 11 13.43 0.97 -11.66
C ILE A 11 12.59 1.72 -10.62
N ILE A 12 11.28 1.80 -10.85
CA ILE A 12 10.37 2.55 -10.00
C ILE A 12 9.30 1.62 -9.43
N GLY A 13 9.38 1.40 -8.12
CA GLY A 13 8.41 0.60 -7.38
C GLY A 13 7.19 1.42 -6.99
N ILE A 14 5.99 0.96 -7.36
CA ILE A 14 4.73 1.64 -7.02
C ILE A 14 3.77 0.63 -6.36
N ASP A 15 3.48 0.83 -5.10
CA ASP A 15 2.43 0.11 -4.38
C ASP A 15 1.10 0.88 -4.48
N HIS A 16 0.24 0.42 -5.36
CA HIS A 16 -1.09 0.99 -5.61
C HIS A 16 -2.08 0.56 -4.52
N GLY A 17 -1.95 1.11 -3.32
CA GLY A 17 -2.90 0.86 -2.25
C GLY A 17 -4.26 1.56 -2.46
N PHE A 18 -5.29 1.12 -1.74
CA PHE A 18 -6.62 1.76 -1.78
C PHE A 18 -6.64 3.09 -1.03
N GLY A 19 -5.93 3.19 0.08
CA GLY A 19 -5.83 4.44 0.84
C GLY A 19 -4.68 5.33 0.41
N ASN A 20 -3.52 4.73 0.14
CA ASN A 20 -2.30 5.46 -0.20
C ASN A 20 -1.55 4.78 -1.34
N ILE A 21 -0.97 5.59 -2.21
CA ILE A 21 0.06 5.18 -3.17
C ILE A 21 1.42 5.35 -2.49
N LYS A 22 2.29 4.38 -2.67
CA LYS A 22 3.62 4.38 -2.05
C LYS A 22 4.68 4.04 -3.07
N CYS A 23 5.73 4.83 -3.12
CA CYS A 23 6.95 4.54 -3.84
C CYS A 23 8.09 4.31 -2.85
N ARG A 24 9.31 4.24 -3.33
CA ARG A 24 10.48 4.11 -2.45
C ARG A 24 10.61 5.28 -1.48
N HIS A 25 10.39 6.52 -1.95
CA HIS A 25 10.67 7.74 -1.19
C HIS A 25 9.42 8.56 -0.88
N VAL A 26 8.31 8.33 -1.57
CA VAL A 26 7.10 9.15 -1.46
C VAL A 26 5.88 8.31 -1.10
N VAL A 27 4.98 8.93 -0.33
CA VAL A 27 3.68 8.38 0.05
C VAL A 27 2.64 9.47 -0.06
N PHE A 28 1.52 9.19 -0.70
CA PHE A 28 0.41 10.14 -0.81
C PHE A 28 -0.93 9.41 -0.88
N ARG A 29 -2.00 10.09 -0.51
CA ARG A 29 -3.37 9.55 -0.54
C ARG A 29 -3.83 9.29 -1.97
N SER A 30 -4.67 8.29 -2.17
CA SER A 30 -5.11 7.82 -3.49
C SER A 30 -6.29 8.59 -4.09
N GLY A 31 -6.76 9.67 -3.45
CA GLY A 31 -7.80 10.52 -4.01
C GLY A 31 -7.33 11.25 -5.27
N VAL A 32 -8.20 11.31 -6.29
CA VAL A 32 -7.94 12.01 -7.55
C VAL A 32 -9.12 12.91 -7.89
N LYS A 33 -8.84 14.16 -8.23
CA LYS A 33 -9.86 15.11 -8.67
C LYS A 33 -9.36 15.86 -9.90
N ALA A 34 -10.12 15.76 -11.00
CA ALA A 34 -9.77 16.38 -12.27
C ALA A 34 -10.36 17.78 -12.42
N TYR A 35 -9.60 18.68 -13.08
CA TYR A 35 -10.00 20.05 -13.39
C TYR A 35 -9.61 20.38 -14.83
N ASP A 36 -10.46 21.16 -15.53
CA ASP A 36 -10.19 21.63 -16.89
C ASP A 36 -9.29 22.89 -16.93
N SER A 37 -9.06 23.52 -15.78
CA SER A 37 -8.18 24.68 -15.62
C SER A 37 -7.34 24.52 -14.35
N GLU A 38 -6.20 25.23 -14.30
CA GLU A 38 -5.30 25.17 -13.15
C GLU A 38 -6.01 25.58 -11.85
N PRO A 39 -5.98 24.71 -10.81
CA PRO A 39 -6.62 25.00 -9.54
C PRO A 39 -5.93 26.14 -8.79
N ALA A 40 -6.67 27.18 -8.38
CA ALA A 40 -6.12 28.35 -7.76
C ALA A 40 -5.59 28.16 -6.32
N MET A 41 -6.01 27.07 -5.65
CA MET A 41 -5.74 26.85 -4.22
C MET A 41 -4.70 25.77 -3.93
N THR A 42 -4.08 25.20 -4.93
CA THR A 42 -3.04 24.18 -4.74
C THR A 42 -1.91 24.36 -5.75
N SER A 43 -0.69 24.20 -5.29
CA SER A 43 0.51 24.10 -6.15
C SER A 43 0.83 22.64 -6.52
N ASP A 44 0.18 21.66 -5.87
CA ASP A 44 0.43 20.22 -6.03
C ASP A 44 -0.51 19.60 -7.08
N ALA A 45 -0.61 20.26 -8.25
CA ALA A 45 -1.41 19.78 -9.37
C ALA A 45 -0.52 19.13 -10.43
N LEU A 46 -0.90 17.92 -10.82
CA LEU A 46 -0.34 17.22 -11.97
C LEU A 46 -1.07 17.67 -13.24
N PHE A 47 -0.35 18.15 -14.25
CA PHE A 47 -0.91 18.41 -15.58
C PHE A 47 -0.56 17.25 -16.50
N TYR A 48 -1.59 16.58 -17.03
CA TYR A 48 -1.46 15.43 -17.90
C TYR A 48 -2.61 15.39 -18.92
N GLU A 49 -2.31 15.17 -20.20
CA GLU A 49 -3.29 15.09 -21.30
C GLU A 49 -4.34 16.25 -21.31
N GLY A 50 -3.85 17.47 -21.09
CA GLY A 50 -4.69 18.68 -21.18
C GLY A 50 -5.58 18.94 -19.94
N LYS A 51 -5.43 18.17 -18.86
CA LYS A 51 -6.17 18.35 -17.60
C LYS A 51 -5.23 18.49 -16.41
N TYR A 52 -5.73 19.17 -15.39
CA TYR A 52 -5.07 19.27 -14.10
C TYR A 52 -5.69 18.26 -13.14
N TYR A 53 -4.86 17.56 -12.38
CA TYR A 53 -5.28 16.59 -11.37
C TYR A 53 -4.72 16.98 -10.02
N VAL A 54 -5.59 17.19 -9.06
CA VAL A 54 -5.23 17.33 -7.64
C VAL A 54 -5.24 15.95 -7.02
N ILE A 55 -4.10 15.58 -6.43
CA ILE A 55 -3.86 14.25 -5.90
C ILE A 55 -3.72 14.32 -4.38
N GLY A 56 -4.35 13.37 -3.69
CA GLY A 56 -4.21 13.24 -2.23
C GLY A 56 -5.33 13.92 -1.43
N GLU A 57 -6.32 14.48 -2.09
CA GLU A 57 -7.58 14.84 -1.44
C GLU A 57 -8.48 13.58 -1.41
N ASP A 58 -8.87 13.14 -0.22
CA ASP A 58 -9.65 11.93 0.02
C ASP A 58 -8.92 10.60 -0.30
N HIS A 59 -9.65 9.50 -0.11
CA HIS A 59 -9.22 8.13 -0.41
C HIS A 59 -10.12 7.52 -1.46
N LYS A 60 -9.56 6.62 -2.27
CA LYS A 60 -10.39 5.80 -3.16
C LYS A 60 -11.06 4.67 -2.38
N GLY A 61 -12.32 4.44 -2.72
CA GLY A 61 -13.01 3.24 -2.28
C GLY A 61 -12.37 1.96 -2.86
N PHE A 62 -12.69 0.84 -2.24
CA PHE A 62 -12.24 -0.47 -2.71
C PHE A 62 -12.79 -0.76 -4.11
N VAL A 63 -11.90 -1.15 -5.04
CA VAL A 63 -12.24 -1.68 -6.37
C VAL A 63 -11.62 -3.07 -6.53
N SER A 64 -12.37 -4.00 -7.11
CA SER A 64 -11.92 -5.39 -7.31
C SER A 64 -10.93 -5.55 -8.47
N ASP A 65 -10.92 -4.61 -9.42
CA ASP A 65 -10.00 -4.61 -10.58
C ASP A 65 -9.52 -3.17 -10.85
N LYS A 66 -8.25 -2.92 -10.52
CA LYS A 66 -7.61 -1.61 -10.70
C LYS A 66 -7.45 -1.21 -12.16
N SER A 67 -7.42 -2.16 -13.09
CA SER A 67 -7.30 -1.89 -14.52
C SER A 67 -8.58 -1.33 -15.16
N GLN A 68 -9.69 -1.36 -14.44
CA GLN A 68 -10.97 -0.80 -14.88
C GLN A 68 -11.23 0.62 -14.35
N ASP A 69 -10.29 1.19 -13.59
CA ASP A 69 -10.42 2.49 -12.95
C ASP A 69 -9.31 3.44 -13.42
N GLU A 70 -9.68 4.43 -14.25
CA GLU A 70 -8.75 5.39 -14.85
C GLU A 70 -7.91 6.17 -13.84
N ASP A 71 -8.41 6.39 -12.64
CA ASP A 71 -7.67 7.09 -11.60
C ASP A 71 -6.38 6.35 -11.21
N TYR A 72 -6.33 5.00 -11.30
CA TYR A 72 -5.08 4.27 -11.01
C TYR A 72 -3.97 4.55 -12.02
N TYR A 73 -4.33 4.92 -13.26
CA TYR A 73 -3.34 5.39 -14.22
C TYR A 73 -2.84 6.79 -13.87
N ILE A 74 -3.74 7.70 -13.53
CA ILE A 74 -3.38 9.05 -13.07
C ILE A 74 -2.52 8.97 -11.81
N LEU A 75 -2.88 8.09 -10.87
CA LEU A 75 -2.08 7.83 -9.66
C LEU A 75 -0.68 7.27 -9.99
N THR A 76 -0.57 6.48 -11.07
CA THR A 76 0.75 6.01 -11.55
C THR A 76 1.58 7.18 -12.10
N VAL A 77 0.98 8.06 -12.91
CA VAL A 77 1.67 9.26 -13.41
C VAL A 77 2.06 10.18 -12.25
N ALA A 78 1.19 10.36 -11.25
CA ALA A 78 1.50 11.14 -10.05
C ALA A 78 2.63 10.51 -9.22
N ALA A 79 2.67 9.16 -9.13
CA ALA A 79 3.74 8.44 -8.48
C ALA A 79 5.08 8.64 -9.18
N LEU A 80 5.08 8.59 -10.52
CA LEU A 80 6.26 8.93 -11.35
C LEU A 80 6.69 10.37 -11.09
N ALA A 81 5.77 11.33 -11.14
CA ALA A 81 6.07 12.75 -10.92
C ALA A 81 6.79 12.98 -9.58
N LYS A 82 6.20 12.52 -8.49
CA LYS A 82 6.72 12.71 -7.13
C LYS A 82 8.03 11.95 -6.88
N GLU A 83 8.14 10.72 -7.38
CA GLU A 83 9.35 9.91 -7.21
C GLU A 83 10.52 10.43 -8.05
N LEU A 84 10.26 10.89 -9.28
CA LEU A 84 11.28 11.47 -10.16
C LEU A 84 11.73 12.85 -9.69
N GLU A 85 10.81 13.68 -9.17
CA GLU A 85 11.16 14.93 -8.51
C GLU A 85 12.12 14.68 -7.34
N PHE A 86 11.81 13.68 -6.48
CA PHE A 86 12.69 13.28 -5.38
C PHE A 86 14.07 12.80 -5.86
N ARG A 87 14.13 12.09 -6.98
CA ARG A 87 15.37 11.61 -7.61
C ARG A 87 16.11 12.69 -8.39
N HIS A 88 15.51 13.88 -8.61
CA HIS A 88 16.01 14.95 -9.47
C HIS A 88 16.23 14.52 -10.94
N ILE A 89 15.30 13.73 -11.46
CA ILE A 89 15.31 13.19 -12.83
C ILE A 89 14.07 13.72 -13.56
N THR A 90 14.26 14.33 -14.73
CA THR A 90 13.17 14.88 -15.54
C THR A 90 12.90 14.08 -16.81
N GLU A 91 13.88 13.25 -17.25
CA GLU A 91 13.75 12.39 -18.41
C GLU A 91 14.42 11.04 -18.13
N CYS A 92 13.70 9.94 -18.40
CA CYS A 92 14.23 8.59 -18.23
C CYS A 92 13.48 7.52 -19.03
N GLU A 93 14.16 6.40 -19.26
CA GLU A 93 13.50 5.11 -19.49
C GLU A 93 13.26 4.46 -18.15
N ALA A 94 12.05 3.89 -17.97
CA ALA A 94 11.62 3.32 -16.69
C ALA A 94 11.07 1.90 -16.84
N VAL A 95 11.42 1.06 -15.86
CA VAL A 95 10.75 -0.21 -15.60
C VAL A 95 9.87 -0.01 -14.36
N LEU A 96 8.57 -0.13 -14.53
CA LEU A 96 7.63 -0.05 -13.43
C LEU A 96 7.56 -1.40 -12.72
N ALA A 97 7.78 -1.39 -11.43
CA ALA A 97 7.63 -2.55 -10.55
C ALA A 97 6.41 -2.35 -9.66
N VAL A 98 5.34 -3.08 -9.92
CA VAL A 98 4.02 -2.86 -9.30
C VAL A 98 3.49 -4.14 -8.68
N GLY A 99 2.36 -4.09 -8.00
CA GLY A 99 1.81 -5.29 -7.39
C GLY A 99 0.30 -5.37 -7.32
N LEU A 100 -0.15 -6.62 -7.15
CA LEU A 100 -1.53 -6.98 -6.90
C LEU A 100 -1.63 -7.86 -5.65
N PRO A 101 -2.80 -7.86 -4.97
CA PRO A 101 -3.09 -8.85 -3.94
C PRO A 101 -2.79 -10.25 -4.43
N ILE A 102 -2.22 -11.08 -3.54
CA ILE A 102 -1.61 -12.35 -3.92
C ILE A 102 -2.58 -13.30 -4.63
N GLN A 103 -3.86 -13.30 -4.23
CA GLN A 103 -4.89 -14.13 -4.86
C GLN A 103 -5.34 -13.63 -6.24
N TRP A 104 -5.11 -12.34 -6.55
CA TRP A 104 -5.57 -11.74 -7.81
C TRP A 104 -4.53 -11.80 -8.92
N ILE A 105 -3.28 -12.04 -8.55
CA ILE A 105 -2.16 -11.97 -9.50
C ILE A 105 -2.35 -12.90 -10.71
N GLY A 106 -2.84 -14.11 -10.50
CA GLY A 106 -3.04 -15.08 -11.57
C GLY A 106 -4.07 -14.63 -12.62
N ALA A 107 -5.12 -13.93 -12.18
CA ALA A 107 -6.20 -13.51 -13.06
C ALA A 107 -5.99 -12.12 -13.67
N GLN A 108 -5.35 -11.19 -12.93
CA GLN A 108 -5.33 -9.77 -13.28
C GLN A 108 -3.96 -9.27 -13.75
N LYS A 109 -2.88 -10.04 -13.58
CA LYS A 109 -1.50 -9.61 -13.88
C LYS A 109 -1.34 -9.03 -15.28
N GLU A 110 -1.79 -9.76 -16.31
CA GLU A 110 -1.60 -9.34 -17.69
C GLU A 110 -2.49 -8.15 -18.08
N ALA A 111 -3.72 -8.08 -17.54
CA ALA A 111 -4.61 -6.94 -17.74
C ALA A 111 -4.01 -5.68 -17.10
N PHE A 112 -3.52 -5.77 -15.86
CA PHE A 112 -2.92 -4.66 -15.15
C PHE A 112 -1.60 -4.20 -15.79
N ARG A 113 -0.78 -5.14 -16.27
CA ARG A 113 0.43 -4.83 -17.03
C ARG A 113 0.09 -4.04 -18.30
N LYS A 114 -0.84 -4.53 -19.13
CA LYS A 114 -1.27 -3.84 -20.37
C LYS A 114 -1.86 -2.46 -20.09
N TYR A 115 -2.65 -2.34 -19.03
CA TYR A 115 -3.25 -1.08 -18.61
C TYR A 115 -2.19 -0.02 -18.29
N LEU A 116 -1.13 -0.38 -17.56
CA LEU A 116 -0.03 0.53 -17.21
C LEU A 116 0.92 0.81 -18.39
N MET A 117 0.98 -0.08 -19.38
CA MET A 117 1.75 0.09 -20.61
C MET A 117 0.97 0.73 -21.77
N ARG A 118 -0.24 1.22 -21.52
CA ARG A 118 -1.10 1.76 -22.59
C ARG A 118 -0.49 2.96 -23.33
N ASN A 119 0.33 3.74 -22.66
CA ASN A 119 1.13 4.80 -23.24
C ASN A 119 2.61 4.48 -23.00
N GLU A 120 3.35 4.23 -24.08
CA GLU A 120 4.78 3.96 -24.00
C GLU A 120 5.59 5.19 -23.60
N LEU A 121 5.15 6.37 -24.05
CA LEU A 121 5.75 7.66 -23.74
C LEU A 121 4.74 8.51 -22.96
N ILE A 122 5.13 8.95 -21.77
CA ILE A 122 4.30 9.74 -20.87
C ILE A 122 4.95 11.11 -20.69
N GLU A 123 4.24 12.15 -21.15
CA GLU A 123 4.62 13.55 -20.96
C GLU A 123 3.68 14.18 -19.93
N PHE A 124 4.23 14.80 -18.91
CA PHE A 124 3.43 15.47 -17.89
C PHE A 124 4.20 16.65 -17.29
N ARG A 125 3.47 17.56 -16.63
CA ARG A 125 4.06 18.67 -15.86
C ARG A 125 3.67 18.56 -14.39
N TYR A 126 4.66 18.76 -13.53
CA TYR A 126 4.46 18.75 -12.09
C TYR A 126 5.36 19.82 -11.44
N HIS A 127 4.81 20.65 -10.55
CA HIS A 127 5.49 21.79 -9.92
C HIS A 127 6.21 22.72 -10.94
N GLY A 128 5.58 22.95 -12.09
CA GLY A 128 6.15 23.80 -13.16
C GLY A 128 7.28 23.16 -13.97
N GLN A 129 7.69 21.93 -13.64
CA GLN A 129 8.70 21.17 -14.36
C GLN A 129 8.03 20.18 -15.34
N ASP A 130 8.51 20.13 -16.58
CA ASP A 130 8.10 19.14 -17.57
C ASP A 130 8.91 17.85 -17.38
N TYR A 131 8.23 16.72 -17.50
CA TYR A 131 8.81 15.37 -17.38
C TYR A 131 8.50 14.55 -18.63
N LEU A 132 9.46 13.71 -19.02
CA LEU A 132 9.35 12.77 -20.12
C LEU A 132 9.77 11.37 -19.65
N VAL A 133 8.86 10.42 -19.64
CA VAL A 133 9.11 9.05 -19.18
C VAL A 133 8.73 8.06 -20.27
N ARG A 134 9.70 7.25 -20.71
CA ARG A 134 9.45 6.10 -21.58
C ARG A 134 9.29 4.85 -20.72
N ILE A 135 8.14 4.20 -20.78
CA ILE A 135 7.91 2.93 -20.09
C ILE A 135 8.43 1.77 -20.93
N ASP A 136 9.53 1.17 -20.50
CA ASP A 136 10.17 0.04 -21.17
C ASP A 136 9.52 -1.30 -20.82
N ASP A 137 9.19 -1.52 -19.54
CA ASP A 137 8.51 -2.74 -19.05
C ASP A 137 7.68 -2.43 -17.80
N VAL A 138 6.68 -3.26 -17.57
CA VAL A 138 5.91 -3.28 -16.32
C VAL A 138 5.96 -4.69 -15.74
N GLN A 139 6.50 -4.83 -14.54
CA GLN A 139 6.61 -6.09 -13.83
C GLN A 139 5.66 -6.11 -12.63
N VAL A 140 4.78 -7.11 -12.59
CA VAL A 140 3.73 -7.23 -11.57
C VAL A 140 4.08 -8.34 -10.58
N PHE A 141 4.10 -8.01 -9.29
CA PHE A 141 4.50 -8.87 -8.18
C PHE A 141 3.37 -9.05 -7.14
N PRO A 142 3.43 -10.11 -6.31
CA PRO A 142 2.49 -10.29 -5.22
C PRO A 142 2.75 -9.29 -4.09
N GLN A 143 1.70 -8.56 -3.67
CA GLN A 143 1.73 -7.73 -2.46
C GLN A 143 2.01 -8.59 -1.21
N GLY A 144 2.49 -7.95 -0.14
CA GLY A 144 2.88 -8.62 1.09
C GLY A 144 4.24 -9.30 0.99
N PHE A 145 4.41 -10.26 0.08
CA PHE A 145 5.69 -10.94 -0.13
C PHE A 145 6.83 -9.97 -0.47
N ALA A 146 6.57 -9.03 -1.36
CA ALA A 146 7.57 -8.03 -1.75
C ALA A 146 8.12 -7.25 -0.56
N GLY A 147 7.27 -6.87 0.39
CA GLY A 147 7.67 -6.11 1.58
C GLY A 147 8.63 -6.82 2.52
N VAL A 148 8.76 -8.15 2.40
CA VAL A 148 9.67 -8.96 3.22
C VAL A 148 10.81 -9.60 2.43
N VAL A 149 10.88 -9.39 1.12
CA VAL A 149 11.84 -10.08 0.24
C VAL A 149 13.31 -9.87 0.66
N GLN A 150 13.64 -8.71 1.19
CA GLN A 150 14.99 -8.40 1.70
C GLN A 150 15.31 -9.08 3.05
N ARG A 151 14.29 -9.56 3.75
CA ARG A 151 14.38 -10.13 5.11
C ARG A 151 14.03 -11.61 5.17
N LEU A 152 13.92 -12.30 4.03
CA LEU A 152 13.54 -13.72 4.00
C LEU A 152 14.49 -14.61 4.81
N GLY A 153 15.75 -14.22 4.96
CA GLY A 153 16.72 -14.90 5.82
C GLY A 153 16.37 -14.86 7.31
N ASP A 154 15.54 -13.92 7.76
CA ASP A 154 15.10 -13.79 9.15
C ASP A 154 13.91 -14.72 9.48
N PHE A 155 13.22 -15.23 8.46
CA PHE A 155 12.06 -16.11 8.58
C PHE A 155 12.49 -17.58 8.77
N LYS A 156 13.08 -17.88 9.93
CA LYS A 156 13.46 -19.25 10.32
C LYS A 156 12.25 -19.97 10.91
N GLY A 157 12.10 -21.26 10.58
CA GLY A 157 10.96 -22.07 11.00
C GLY A 157 9.66 -21.62 10.36
N LEU A 158 8.56 -21.77 11.09
CA LEU A 158 7.22 -21.44 10.60
C LEU A 158 6.82 -20.02 11.06
N ASN A 159 6.44 -19.20 10.10
CA ASN A 159 6.06 -17.81 10.31
C ASN A 159 4.75 -17.51 9.57
N ILE A 160 3.98 -16.55 10.07
CA ILE A 160 2.85 -15.98 9.36
C ILE A 160 3.11 -14.48 9.14
N LEU A 161 2.90 -14.02 7.93
CA LEU A 161 2.96 -12.61 7.54
C LEU A 161 1.54 -12.10 7.40
N ALA A 162 1.23 -10.97 8.02
CA ALA A 162 0.00 -10.20 7.83
C ALA A 162 0.35 -8.81 7.31
N ASP A 163 0.04 -8.55 6.04
CA ASP A 163 0.15 -7.22 5.42
C ASP A 163 -1.23 -6.57 5.45
N ILE A 164 -1.43 -5.65 6.40
CA ILE A 164 -2.69 -4.97 6.64
C ILE A 164 -2.67 -3.61 5.94
N GLY A 165 -3.33 -3.55 4.78
CA GLY A 165 -3.52 -2.32 4.02
C GLY A 165 -4.72 -1.50 4.48
N ASN A 166 -5.13 -0.54 3.65
CA ASN A 166 -6.35 0.22 3.92
C ASN A 166 -7.62 -0.62 3.71
N GLY A 167 -7.73 -1.33 2.57
CA GLY A 167 -8.94 -2.09 2.23
C GLY A 167 -8.84 -3.59 2.52
N THR A 168 -7.63 -4.16 2.59
CA THR A 168 -7.43 -5.61 2.68
C THR A 168 -6.30 -5.98 3.63
N MET A 169 -6.36 -7.20 4.16
CA MET A 169 -5.26 -7.92 4.78
C MET A 169 -4.81 -9.05 3.86
N ASN A 170 -3.54 -9.07 3.47
CA ASN A 170 -2.92 -10.20 2.79
C ASN A 170 -2.16 -11.04 3.82
N THR A 171 -2.47 -12.33 3.88
CA THR A 171 -1.85 -13.27 4.82
C THR A 171 -1.07 -14.32 4.07
N MET A 172 0.12 -14.67 4.56
CA MET A 172 1.00 -15.65 3.93
C MET A 172 1.74 -16.47 5.00
N LEU A 173 1.71 -17.80 4.87
CA LEU A 173 2.63 -18.68 5.61
C LEU A 173 3.98 -18.72 4.92
N ILE A 174 5.04 -18.56 5.72
CA ILE A 174 6.43 -18.61 5.27
C ILE A 174 7.16 -19.65 6.12
N LYS A 175 7.77 -20.65 5.48
CA LYS A 175 8.59 -21.67 6.14
C LYS A 175 10.05 -21.55 5.66
N ASP A 176 10.95 -21.31 6.60
CA ASP A 176 12.39 -21.17 6.34
C ASP A 176 12.69 -20.22 5.17
N GLY A 177 12.07 -19.04 5.19
CA GLY A 177 12.21 -17.99 4.17
C GLY A 177 11.48 -18.26 2.85
N LYS A 178 10.73 -19.37 2.73
CA LYS A 178 10.00 -19.72 1.52
C LYS A 178 8.49 -19.56 1.72
N PRO A 179 7.80 -18.77 0.87
CA PRO A 179 6.35 -18.65 0.95
C PRO A 179 5.68 -19.96 0.52
N MET A 180 4.60 -20.30 1.21
CA MET A 180 3.77 -21.47 0.90
C MET A 180 2.59 -21.02 0.04
N SER A 181 2.66 -21.21 -1.28
CA SER A 181 1.68 -20.69 -2.25
C SER A 181 0.23 -21.11 -1.97
N SER A 182 0.02 -22.32 -1.42
CA SER A 182 -1.31 -22.82 -1.04
C SER A 182 -1.85 -22.21 0.29
N ARG A 183 -1.04 -21.43 0.98
CA ARG A 183 -1.34 -20.81 2.28
C ARG A 183 -1.21 -19.29 2.21
N CYS A 184 -1.79 -18.71 1.16
CA CYS A 184 -1.85 -17.28 0.93
C CYS A 184 -3.31 -16.87 0.80
N TYR A 185 -3.70 -15.84 1.54
CA TYR A 185 -5.08 -15.40 1.65
C TYR A 185 -5.18 -13.89 1.51
N THR A 186 -6.37 -13.42 1.09
CA THR A 186 -6.70 -11.99 1.01
C THR A 186 -8.10 -11.79 1.56
N ASP A 187 -8.22 -10.96 2.60
CA ASP A 187 -9.48 -10.66 3.29
C ASP A 187 -9.78 -9.16 3.27
N LYS A 188 -11.05 -8.78 3.35
CA LYS A 188 -11.48 -7.40 3.58
C LYS A 188 -11.33 -7.03 5.06
N LEU A 189 -10.12 -7.04 5.56
CA LEU A 189 -9.76 -6.70 6.94
C LEU A 189 -8.65 -5.64 6.94
N GLY A 190 -8.96 -4.46 6.41
CA GLY A 190 -8.06 -3.31 6.38
C GLY A 190 -8.44 -2.24 7.41
N VAL A 191 -7.73 -1.12 7.35
CA VAL A 191 -7.95 0.05 8.23
C VAL A 191 -9.34 0.64 8.04
N GLU A 192 -9.83 0.70 6.79
CA GLU A 192 -11.14 1.26 6.44
C GLU A 192 -12.27 0.56 7.19
N GLN A 193 -12.25 -0.77 7.28
CA GLN A 193 -13.29 -1.54 7.98
C GLN A 193 -13.25 -1.27 9.50
N CYS A 194 -12.07 -1.07 10.08
CA CYS A 194 -11.93 -0.64 11.47
C CYS A 194 -12.53 0.76 11.69
N ILE A 195 -12.24 1.71 10.80
CA ILE A 195 -12.78 3.08 10.86
C ILE A 195 -14.30 3.09 10.70
N ILE A 196 -14.86 2.32 9.75
CA ILE A 196 -16.31 2.19 9.57
C ILE A 196 -16.96 1.67 10.86
N ARG A 197 -16.40 0.61 11.46
CA ARG A 197 -16.89 0.08 12.72
C ARG A 197 -16.87 1.14 13.83
N MET A 198 -15.72 1.78 14.01
CA MET A 198 -15.52 2.84 14.99
C MET A 198 -16.51 4.00 14.82
N SER A 199 -16.70 4.45 13.58
CA SER A 199 -17.64 5.54 13.24
C SER A 199 -19.10 5.16 13.56
N ASN A 200 -19.50 3.91 13.27
CA ASN A 200 -20.85 3.41 13.58
C ASN A 200 -21.10 3.34 15.09
N GLU A 201 -20.14 2.87 15.88
CA GLU A 201 -20.27 2.81 17.34
C GLU A 201 -20.31 4.21 17.96
N LEU A 202 -19.49 5.15 17.43
CA LEU A 202 -19.54 6.55 17.86
C LEU A 202 -20.88 7.21 17.52
N LEU A 203 -21.40 6.97 16.33
CA LEU A 203 -22.71 7.48 15.92
C LEU A 203 -23.82 7.01 16.85
N ALA A 204 -23.81 5.72 17.26
CA ALA A 204 -24.77 5.16 18.18
C ALA A 204 -24.72 5.80 19.58
N VAL A 205 -23.54 6.21 20.05
CA VAL A 205 -23.34 6.79 21.40
C VAL A 205 -23.49 8.31 21.41
N SER A 206 -23.04 8.99 20.36
CA SER A 206 -22.94 10.46 20.34
C SER A 206 -23.97 11.15 19.44
N GLY A 207 -24.63 10.41 18.56
CA GLY A 207 -25.57 10.96 17.60
C GLY A 207 -24.90 11.67 16.40
N PHE A 208 -23.55 11.65 16.29
CA PHE A 208 -22.85 12.22 15.15
C PHE A 208 -21.72 11.29 14.67
N ALA A 209 -21.42 11.33 13.36
CA ALA A 209 -20.33 10.57 12.76
C ALA A 209 -19.01 11.31 12.96
N MET A 210 -17.99 10.62 13.49
CA MET A 210 -16.64 11.16 13.61
C MET A 210 -15.99 11.26 12.21
N PRO A 211 -15.28 12.35 11.88
CA PRO A 211 -14.54 12.45 10.63
C PRO A 211 -13.53 11.31 10.47
N TYR A 212 -13.39 10.83 9.21
CA TYR A 212 -12.49 9.72 8.86
C TYR A 212 -11.06 9.96 9.37
N ASP A 213 -10.50 11.15 9.11
CA ASP A 213 -9.14 11.51 9.48
C ASP A 213 -8.88 11.45 10.99
N VAL A 214 -9.89 11.78 11.79
CA VAL A 214 -9.79 11.69 13.27
C VAL A 214 -9.69 10.23 13.72
N CYS A 215 -10.48 9.35 13.11
CA CYS A 215 -10.42 7.91 13.38
C CYS A 215 -9.10 7.31 12.90
N GLU A 216 -8.62 7.70 11.71
CA GLU A 216 -7.34 7.24 11.17
C GLU A 216 -6.17 7.67 12.07
N ASP A 217 -6.15 8.94 12.50
CA ASP A 217 -5.13 9.46 13.40
C ASP A 217 -5.13 8.76 14.76
N PHE A 218 -6.33 8.46 15.30
CA PHE A 218 -6.45 7.68 16.54
C PHE A 218 -5.84 6.29 16.39
N LEU A 219 -6.15 5.57 15.31
CA LEU A 219 -5.57 4.24 15.07
C LEU A 219 -4.05 4.30 14.94
N ARG A 220 -3.54 5.29 14.21
CA ARG A 220 -2.11 5.46 13.94
C ARG A 220 -1.32 5.79 15.21
N ARG A 221 -1.88 6.62 16.11
CA ARG A 221 -1.20 7.08 17.34
C ARG A 221 -1.52 6.25 18.57
N GLY A 222 -2.59 5.44 18.53
CA GLY A 222 -3.13 4.71 19.67
C GLY A 222 -3.90 5.58 20.67
N ASN A 223 -3.99 6.91 20.41
CA ASN A 223 -4.72 7.88 21.22
C ASN A 223 -5.14 9.10 20.38
N ALA A 224 -6.01 9.96 20.95
CA ALA A 224 -6.36 11.26 20.39
C ALA A 224 -6.67 12.27 21.52
N ASP A 225 -6.48 13.54 21.23
CA ASP A 225 -6.89 14.64 22.13
C ASP A 225 -8.39 14.93 21.95
N LEU A 226 -9.21 14.04 22.51
CA LEU A 226 -10.68 14.08 22.48
C LEU A 226 -11.23 13.77 23.87
N ALA A 227 -12.49 14.15 24.10
CA ALA A 227 -13.17 13.79 25.36
C ALA A 227 -13.18 12.25 25.54
N GLU A 228 -12.96 11.80 26.80
CA GLU A 228 -12.84 10.37 27.15
C GLU A 228 -14.02 9.51 26.70
N LYS A 229 -15.22 10.05 26.70
CA LYS A 229 -16.42 9.36 26.20
C LYS A 229 -16.30 8.90 24.72
N TYR A 230 -15.49 9.61 23.89
CA TYR A 230 -15.24 9.24 22.50
C TYR A 230 -14.04 8.29 22.39
N THR A 231 -12.93 8.61 23.05
CA THR A 231 -11.72 7.78 22.99
C THR A 231 -11.93 6.38 23.58
N SER A 232 -12.78 6.24 24.61
CA SER A 232 -13.14 4.93 25.17
C SER A 232 -13.92 4.06 24.17
N VAL A 233 -14.88 4.65 23.43
CA VAL A 233 -15.62 3.94 22.37
C VAL A 233 -14.69 3.55 21.23
N MET A 234 -13.84 4.49 20.77
CA MET A 234 -12.88 4.25 19.70
C MET A 234 -11.91 3.13 20.06
N ARG A 235 -11.39 3.15 21.27
CA ARG A 235 -10.46 2.12 21.78
C ARG A 235 -11.12 0.75 21.80
N LYS A 236 -12.32 0.65 22.38
CA LYS A 236 -13.06 -0.60 22.43
C LYS A 236 -13.31 -1.17 21.03
N ALA A 237 -13.77 -0.32 20.08
CA ALA A 237 -13.99 -0.73 18.71
C ALA A 237 -12.70 -1.24 18.02
N ALA A 238 -11.56 -0.59 18.27
CA ALA A 238 -10.26 -0.98 17.72
C ALA A 238 -9.74 -2.29 18.35
N GLU A 239 -9.91 -2.48 19.67
CA GLU A 239 -9.57 -3.73 20.38
C GLU A 239 -10.38 -4.91 19.83
N GLU A 240 -11.71 -4.77 19.73
CA GLU A 240 -12.57 -5.81 19.15
C GLU A 240 -12.26 -6.08 17.67
N TYR A 241 -11.81 -5.06 16.94
CA TYR A 241 -11.36 -5.26 15.55
C TYR A 241 -10.02 -6.00 15.49
N SER A 242 -9.09 -5.71 16.40
CA SER A 242 -7.84 -6.45 16.51
C SER A 242 -8.07 -7.93 16.80
N ASP A 243 -9.05 -8.25 17.69
CA ASP A 243 -9.47 -9.62 17.98
C ASP A 243 -10.07 -10.31 16.74
N THR A 244 -10.79 -9.57 15.90
CA THR A 244 -11.31 -10.08 14.63
C THR A 244 -10.17 -10.49 13.68
N ILE A 245 -9.12 -9.65 13.56
CA ILE A 245 -7.91 -9.96 12.78
C ILE A 245 -7.23 -11.23 13.32
N LEU A 246 -7.05 -11.33 14.63
CA LEU A 246 -6.41 -12.49 15.27
C LEU A 246 -7.21 -13.78 15.10
N THR A 247 -8.53 -13.69 15.22
CA THR A 247 -9.43 -14.82 14.96
C THR A 247 -9.24 -15.30 13.51
N LYS A 248 -9.16 -14.37 12.57
CA LYS A 248 -8.91 -14.71 11.15
C LYS A 248 -7.54 -15.35 10.92
N LEU A 249 -6.49 -14.86 11.58
CA LEU A 249 -5.16 -15.48 11.51
C LEU A 249 -5.17 -16.91 12.10
N ARG A 250 -5.94 -17.16 13.17
CA ARG A 250 -6.11 -18.51 13.75
C ARG A 250 -6.86 -19.45 12.80
N GLU A 251 -7.85 -18.96 12.04
CA GLU A 251 -8.47 -19.74 10.96
C GLU A 251 -7.45 -20.18 9.90
N TYR A 252 -6.39 -19.40 9.70
CA TYR A 252 -5.25 -19.70 8.82
C TYR A 252 -4.12 -20.45 9.54
N GLU A 253 -4.47 -21.15 10.63
CA GLU A 253 -3.57 -22.01 11.40
C GLU A 253 -2.45 -21.23 12.15
N PHE A 254 -2.62 -19.93 12.39
CA PHE A 254 -1.70 -19.22 13.26
C PHE A 254 -1.75 -19.79 14.69
N ASN A 255 -0.60 -20.28 15.13
CA ASN A 255 -0.41 -20.73 16.52
C ASN A 255 0.78 -19.95 17.12
N PRO A 256 0.52 -19.05 18.11
CA PRO A 256 1.56 -18.21 18.70
C PRO A 256 2.66 -18.99 19.45
N GLU A 257 2.39 -20.21 19.89
CA GLU A 257 3.38 -21.03 20.61
C GLU A 257 4.50 -21.52 19.69
N ILE A 258 4.18 -21.79 18.42
CA ILE A 258 5.11 -22.40 17.45
C ILE A 258 5.48 -21.46 16.28
N MET A 259 4.70 -20.41 16.03
CA MET A 259 4.90 -19.47 14.93
C MET A 259 5.34 -18.10 15.41
N ARG A 260 6.01 -17.35 14.54
CA ARG A 260 6.19 -15.92 14.67
C ARG A 260 5.18 -15.20 13.77
N LEU A 261 4.56 -14.14 14.27
CA LEU A 261 3.72 -13.24 13.50
C LEU A 261 4.57 -12.04 13.04
N THR A 262 4.62 -11.78 11.74
CA THR A 262 5.17 -10.53 11.19
C THR A 262 4.02 -9.70 10.68
N VAL A 263 3.90 -8.46 11.16
CA VAL A 263 2.85 -7.52 10.77
C VAL A 263 3.47 -6.35 10.01
N MET A 264 2.87 -5.99 8.89
CA MET A 264 3.29 -4.85 8.07
C MET A 264 2.09 -4.10 7.47
N GLY A 265 2.38 -3.03 6.74
CA GLY A 265 1.36 -2.17 6.13
C GLY A 265 0.85 -1.09 7.08
N GLY A 266 0.02 -0.17 6.55
CA GLY A 266 -0.51 0.96 7.33
C GLY A 266 -1.39 0.53 8.51
N GLY A 267 -2.05 -0.62 8.41
CA GLY A 267 -2.90 -1.16 9.47
C GLY A 267 -2.17 -1.94 10.57
N ALA A 268 -0.85 -2.10 10.47
CA ALA A 268 -0.05 -2.71 11.53
C ALA A 268 -0.22 -1.99 12.88
N CYS A 269 -0.52 -0.69 12.87
CA CYS A 269 -0.79 0.11 14.05
C CYS A 269 -1.99 -0.40 14.87
N ILE A 270 -2.98 -1.05 14.22
CA ILE A 270 -4.16 -1.60 14.91
C ILE A 270 -3.71 -2.69 15.89
N LEU A 271 -2.92 -3.66 15.42
CA LEU A 271 -2.39 -4.69 16.30
C LEU A 271 -1.35 -4.13 17.29
N LYS A 272 -0.52 -3.17 16.86
CA LYS A 272 0.50 -2.57 17.72
C LYS A 272 -0.07 -1.82 18.94
N HIS A 273 -1.22 -1.16 18.80
CA HIS A 273 -1.79 -0.30 19.84
C HIS A 273 -2.99 -0.90 20.58
N PHE A 274 -3.69 -1.85 19.96
CA PHE A 274 -4.98 -2.33 20.46
C PHE A 274 -5.04 -3.85 20.65
N TRP A 275 -3.96 -4.58 20.37
CA TRP A 275 -3.87 -5.98 20.70
C TRP A 275 -3.03 -6.20 21.96
N ASN A 276 -3.55 -7.01 22.89
CA ASN A 276 -2.78 -7.54 24.00
C ASN A 276 -2.11 -8.86 23.55
N ASP A 277 -0.80 -8.83 23.30
CA ASP A 277 -0.09 -9.93 22.63
C ASP A 277 0.30 -11.10 23.58
N ASP A 278 -0.01 -11.04 24.88
CA ASP A 278 0.19 -12.07 25.90
C ASP A 278 1.40 -13.03 25.67
N GLY A 279 2.53 -12.46 25.23
CA GLY A 279 3.77 -13.21 24.98
C GLY A 279 3.90 -13.84 23.60
N CYS A 280 3.07 -13.48 22.64
CA CYS A 280 3.27 -13.85 21.23
C CYS A 280 4.57 -13.29 20.66
N ARG A 281 5.22 -14.06 19.78
CA ARG A 281 6.42 -13.60 19.06
C ARG A 281 6.01 -12.75 17.87
N VAL A 282 5.83 -11.44 18.07
CA VAL A 282 5.42 -10.49 17.04
C VAL A 282 6.59 -9.63 16.59
N GLN A 283 6.66 -9.37 15.29
CA GLN A 283 7.57 -8.42 14.67
C GLN A 283 6.77 -7.44 13.81
N TYR A 284 6.99 -6.15 13.99
CA TYR A 284 6.38 -5.10 13.18
C TYR A 284 7.40 -4.57 12.16
N ILE A 285 6.98 -4.45 10.88
CA ILE A 285 7.74 -3.76 9.84
C ILE A 285 7.15 -2.36 9.73
N GLU A 286 7.88 -1.38 10.25
CA GLU A 286 7.42 0.00 10.34
C GLU A 286 7.62 0.79 9.03
N ASP A 287 8.46 0.29 8.12
CA ASP A 287 8.68 0.91 6.81
C ASP A 287 7.44 0.72 5.93
N ILE A 288 6.62 1.76 5.83
CA ILE A 288 5.39 1.75 5.02
C ILE A 288 5.66 1.65 3.52
N CYS A 289 6.89 1.94 3.07
CA CYS A 289 7.36 1.81 1.69
C CYS A 289 8.01 0.44 1.40
N ALA A 290 8.08 -0.47 2.37
CA ALA A 290 8.76 -1.76 2.24
C ALA A 290 8.29 -2.56 1.01
N THR A 291 7.00 -2.53 0.71
CA THR A 291 6.41 -3.22 -0.45
C THR A 291 6.92 -2.64 -1.77
N ALA A 292 6.91 -1.31 -1.95
CA ALA A 292 7.41 -0.65 -3.15
C ALA A 292 8.93 -0.89 -3.33
N LYS A 293 9.72 -0.80 -2.26
CA LYS A 293 11.14 -1.12 -2.27
C LYS A 293 11.40 -2.59 -2.64
N GLY A 294 10.57 -3.48 -2.17
CA GLY A 294 10.63 -4.90 -2.51
C GLY A 294 10.31 -5.17 -3.98
N TYR A 295 9.34 -4.46 -4.57
CA TYR A 295 9.06 -4.55 -5.99
C TYR A 295 10.28 -4.17 -6.83
N GLU A 296 10.95 -3.07 -6.49
CA GLU A 296 12.16 -2.65 -7.21
C GLU A 296 13.26 -3.70 -7.14
N LEU A 297 13.49 -4.31 -5.96
CA LEU A 297 14.49 -5.37 -5.82
C LEU A 297 14.13 -6.61 -6.65
N LEU A 298 12.86 -7.01 -6.66
CA LEU A 298 12.40 -8.14 -7.45
C LEU A 298 12.56 -7.87 -8.95
N ALA A 299 12.23 -6.64 -9.40
CA ALA A 299 12.40 -6.23 -10.78
C ALA A 299 13.87 -6.22 -11.20
N LEU A 300 14.76 -5.65 -10.37
CA LEU A 300 16.21 -5.69 -10.60
C LEU A 300 16.74 -7.11 -10.74
N ASN A 301 16.31 -8.01 -9.85
CA ASN A 301 16.73 -9.41 -9.90
C ASN A 301 16.23 -10.13 -11.16
N ASN A 302 15.01 -9.82 -11.61
CA ASN A 302 14.46 -10.38 -12.84
C ASN A 302 15.22 -9.88 -14.09
N LEU A 303 15.54 -8.58 -14.14
CA LEU A 303 16.31 -8.01 -15.25
C LEU A 303 17.69 -8.66 -15.34
N LYS A 304 18.41 -8.76 -14.23
CA LYS A 304 19.73 -9.44 -14.18
C LYS A 304 19.67 -10.90 -14.65
N ARG A 305 18.58 -11.62 -14.35
CA ARG A 305 18.43 -13.02 -14.78
C ARG A 305 18.09 -13.17 -16.27
N ARG A 306 17.50 -12.15 -16.90
CA ARG A 306 17.21 -12.19 -18.36
C ARG A 306 18.47 -12.02 -19.20
N ASP A 307 19.49 -11.36 -18.65
CA ASP A 307 20.77 -11.07 -19.34
C ASP A 307 21.84 -12.15 -19.08
N THR A 308 21.55 -13.15 -18.24
CA THR A 308 22.39 -14.34 -17.96
C THR A 308 21.84 -15.58 -18.67
#